data_ac69ece163a42c8ece1235bbdd30d4a6
#
_entry.id   ac69ece163a42c8ece1235bbdd30d4a6
#
_cell.length_a   1.000
_cell.length_b   1.000
_cell.length_c   1.000
_cell.angle_alpha   90.00
_cell.angle_beta   90.00
_cell.angle_gamma   90.00
#
_symmetry.space_group_name_H-M   'P 1'
#
loop_
_entity.id
_entity.type
_entity.pdbx_description
1 polymer ?
#
loop_
_entity_poly.entity_id
_entity_poly.type
_entity_poly.pdbx_seq_one_letter_code
_entity_poly.pdbx_strand_id
1 'polypeptide(L)'
;MNLDTNKIDDAVLALLYLGLHDGARAWKGFDWESMNRLHEQGYITDPRGKAKSVVFTEEGFERAQRLLEQLFSTQNEPPYVVSDLNKNKAHGADVG
;
A
#
# COMPACT_ATOMS: atom_id res chain seq x y z
N MET A 1 13.13 -9.76 -20.45
CA MET A 1 11.83 -9.14 -20.15
C MET A 1 12.07 -7.75 -19.61
N ASN A 2 11.38 -6.78 -20.18
CA ASN A 2 11.52 -5.40 -19.73
C ASN A 2 10.38 -5.05 -18.79
N LEU A 3 10.72 -4.72 -17.56
CA LEU A 3 9.73 -4.39 -16.56
C LEU A 3 9.67 -2.89 -16.32
N ASP A 4 8.48 -2.41 -16.11
CA ASP A 4 8.27 -1.00 -15.77
C ASP A 4 8.43 -0.86 -14.26
N THR A 5 9.61 -0.39 -13.84
CA THR A 5 9.89 -0.30 -12.42
C THR A 5 9.03 0.74 -11.72
N ASN A 6 8.57 1.76 -12.45
CA ASN A 6 7.67 2.74 -11.84
C ASN A 6 6.34 2.10 -11.47
N LYS A 7 5.81 1.27 -12.34
CA LYS A 7 4.56 0.58 -12.04
C LYS A 7 4.73 -0.43 -10.92
N ILE A 8 5.87 -1.11 -10.90
CA ILE A 8 6.16 -2.05 -9.82
C ILE A 8 6.22 -1.32 -8.50
N ASP A 9 6.92 -0.20 -8.47
CA ASP A 9 7.07 0.57 -7.23
C ASP A 9 5.73 1.13 -6.76
N ASP A 10 4.90 1.57 -7.70
CA ASP A 10 3.55 2.03 -7.35
C ASP A 10 2.75 0.91 -6.71
N ALA A 11 2.83 -0.28 -7.28
CA ALA A 11 2.10 -1.43 -6.72
C ALA A 11 2.63 -1.79 -5.33
N VAL A 12 3.95 -1.77 -5.17
CA VAL A 12 4.55 -2.09 -3.87
C VAL A 12 4.12 -1.07 -2.82
N LEU A 13 4.15 0.21 -3.16
CA LEU A 13 3.76 1.24 -2.21
C LEU A 13 2.29 1.07 -1.80
N ALA A 14 1.43 0.79 -2.77
CA ALA A 14 0.01 0.58 -2.50
C ALA A 14 -0.20 -0.64 -1.59
N LEU A 15 0.52 -1.72 -1.88
CA LEU A 15 0.35 -2.95 -1.10
C LEU A 15 0.93 -2.84 0.30
N LEU A 16 1.97 -2.03 0.47
CA LEU A 16 2.49 -1.74 1.80
C LEU A 16 1.41 -1.15 2.69
N TYR A 17 0.53 -0.35 2.12
CA TYR A 17 -0.55 0.27 2.87
C TYR A 17 -1.45 -0.77 3.52
N LEU A 18 -1.65 -1.90 2.86
CA LEU A 18 -2.49 -2.96 3.42
C LEU A 18 -1.85 -3.62 4.63
N GLY A 19 -0.56 -3.48 4.78
CA GLY A 19 0.16 -4.04 5.93
C GLY A 19 0.40 -3.04 7.04
N LEU A 20 -0.33 -1.94 7.06
CA LEU A 20 -0.16 -0.92 8.09
C LEU A 20 -0.44 -1.47 9.48
N HIS A 21 0.42 -1.07 10.41
CA HIS A 21 0.24 -1.39 11.82
C HIS A 21 0.96 -0.30 12.62
N ASP A 22 0.58 -0.16 13.87
CA ASP A 22 1.21 0.84 14.76
C ASP A 22 1.33 2.20 14.08
N GLY A 23 0.20 2.70 13.54
CA GLY A 23 0.19 4.00 12.91
C GLY A 23 0.61 3.93 11.46
N ALA A 24 1.81 4.38 11.15
CA ALA A 24 2.29 4.47 9.77
C ALA A 24 3.35 3.43 9.44
N ARG A 25 3.47 2.37 10.22
CA ARG A 25 4.45 1.34 9.97
C ARG A 25 3.89 0.28 9.02
N ALA A 26 4.75 -0.29 8.20
CA ALA A 26 4.37 -1.37 7.31
C ALA A 26 5.52 -2.37 7.22
N TRP A 27 5.19 -3.64 7.11
CA TRP A 27 6.21 -4.69 7.00
C TRP A 27 6.96 -4.54 5.68
N LYS A 28 8.28 -4.71 5.72
CA LYS A 28 9.12 -4.51 4.54
C LYS A 28 9.45 -5.84 3.87
N GLY A 29 8.43 -6.54 3.42
CA GLY A 29 8.60 -7.86 2.82
C GLY A 29 8.54 -7.90 1.32
N PHE A 30 8.81 -6.79 0.65
CA PHE A 30 8.74 -6.72 -0.79
C PHE A 30 10.12 -6.68 -1.43
N ASP A 31 10.13 -6.60 -2.76
CA ASP A 31 11.38 -6.55 -3.52
C ASP A 31 12.30 -5.47 -2.97
N TRP A 32 13.55 -5.85 -2.75
CA TRP A 32 14.52 -4.97 -2.12
C TRP A 32 14.78 -3.71 -2.92
N GLU A 33 14.89 -3.85 -4.24
CA GLU A 33 15.18 -2.68 -5.07
C GLU A 33 14.00 -1.73 -5.12
N SER A 34 12.78 -2.26 -5.13
CA SER A 34 11.60 -1.42 -5.06
C SER A 34 11.56 -0.64 -3.76
N MET A 35 11.86 -1.32 -2.66
CA MET A 35 11.87 -0.65 -1.36
C MET A 35 12.89 0.47 -1.33
N ASN A 36 14.08 0.23 -1.89
CA ASN A 36 15.12 1.25 -1.93
C ASN A 36 14.70 2.46 -2.77
N ARG A 37 14.06 2.20 -3.90
CA ARG A 37 13.60 3.32 -4.74
C ARG A 37 12.52 4.14 -4.05
N LEU A 38 11.61 3.47 -3.35
CA LEU A 38 10.58 4.18 -2.61
C LEU A 38 11.18 5.05 -1.51
N HIS A 39 12.22 4.56 -0.87
CA HIS A 39 12.93 5.36 0.12
C HIS A 39 13.59 6.57 -0.54
N GLU A 40 14.25 6.37 -1.66
CA GLU A 40 14.91 7.46 -2.37
C GLU A 40 13.93 8.52 -2.84
N GLN A 41 12.72 8.12 -3.12
CA GLN A 41 11.67 9.04 -3.54
C GLN A 41 11.01 9.75 -2.36
N GLY A 42 11.36 9.37 -1.14
CA GLY A 42 10.84 10.05 0.02
C GLY A 42 9.50 9.55 0.52
N TYR A 43 9.13 8.33 0.16
CA TYR A 43 7.82 7.79 0.54
C TYR A 43 7.87 6.92 1.78
N ILE A 44 9.01 6.33 2.07
CA ILE A 44 9.18 5.49 3.25
C ILE A 44 10.55 5.74 3.86
N THR A 45 10.71 5.32 5.10
CA THR A 45 12.01 5.40 5.76
C THR A 45 12.95 4.35 5.16
N ASP A 46 14.23 4.47 5.49
CA ASP A 46 15.27 3.60 4.93
C ASP A 46 14.99 2.13 5.29
N PRO A 47 14.81 1.25 4.30
CA PRO A 47 14.52 -0.15 4.57
C PRO A 47 15.74 -0.96 4.99
N ARG A 48 16.93 -0.38 4.96
CA ARG A 48 18.17 -1.13 5.19
C ARG A 48 18.52 -1.34 6.64
N GLY A 49 17.69 -0.94 7.56
CA GLY A 49 17.97 -1.14 8.97
C GLY A 49 17.61 -2.54 9.43
N LYS A 50 17.78 -2.77 10.73
CA LYS A 50 17.45 -4.06 11.34
C LYS A 50 15.96 -4.22 11.60
N ALA A 51 15.23 -3.12 11.62
CA ALA A 51 13.80 -3.18 11.86
C ALA A 51 13.10 -3.95 10.74
N LYS A 52 12.06 -4.68 11.10
CA LYS A 52 11.32 -5.48 10.13
C LYS A 52 10.27 -4.67 9.40
N SER A 53 10.11 -3.42 9.75
CA SER A 53 9.11 -2.56 9.13
C SER A 53 9.74 -1.24 8.74
N VAL A 54 9.06 -0.55 7.84
CA VAL A 54 9.39 0.82 7.47
C VAL A 54 8.24 1.70 7.93
N VAL A 55 8.48 3.01 7.95
CA VAL A 55 7.45 3.98 8.30
C VAL A 55 7.16 4.81 7.07
N PHE A 56 5.89 4.99 6.75
CA PHE A 56 5.50 5.89 5.68
C PHE A 56 5.83 7.32 6.08
N THR A 57 6.36 8.09 5.14
CA THR A 57 6.35 9.54 5.29
C THR A 57 4.91 10.01 5.04
N GLU A 58 4.63 11.25 5.39
CA GLU A 58 3.30 11.79 5.14
C GLU A 58 2.97 11.73 3.65
N GLU A 59 3.92 12.13 2.83
CA GLU A 59 3.74 12.09 1.38
C GLU A 59 3.53 10.66 0.89
N GLY A 60 4.31 9.73 1.42
CA GLY A 60 4.17 8.32 1.03
C GLY A 60 2.85 7.74 1.43
N PHE A 61 2.38 8.10 2.61
CA PHE A 61 1.08 7.63 3.09
C PHE A 61 -0.05 8.06 2.15
N GLU A 62 -0.04 9.34 1.79
CA GLU A 62 -1.09 9.87 0.91
C GLU A 62 -1.02 9.26 -0.47
N ARG A 63 0.20 9.11 -0.99
CA ARG A 63 0.37 8.51 -2.31
C ARG A 63 -0.07 7.06 -2.31
N ALA A 64 0.26 6.34 -1.25
CA ALA A 64 -0.14 4.93 -1.15
C ALA A 64 -1.65 4.77 -1.16
N GLN A 65 -2.35 5.65 -0.46
CA GLN A 65 -3.81 5.61 -0.47
C GLN A 65 -4.37 5.81 -1.87
N ARG A 66 -3.85 6.80 -2.58
CA ARG A 66 -4.32 7.08 -3.93
C ARG A 66 -4.02 5.93 -4.88
N LEU A 67 -2.82 5.37 -4.76
CA LEU A 67 -2.42 4.28 -5.64
C LEU A 67 -3.22 3.02 -5.36
N LEU A 68 -3.49 2.75 -4.09
CA LEU A 68 -4.29 1.59 -3.75
C LEU A 68 -5.66 1.68 -4.40
N GLU A 69 -6.26 2.85 -4.34
CA GLU A 69 -7.55 3.07 -4.96
C GLU A 69 -7.48 2.97 -6.47
N GLN A 70 -6.47 3.61 -7.07
CA GLN A 70 -6.33 3.61 -8.52
C GLN A 70 -6.06 2.24 -9.09
N LEU A 71 -5.21 1.48 -8.43
CA LEU A 71 -4.74 0.23 -9.00
C LEU A 71 -5.61 -0.96 -8.61
N PHE A 72 -6.23 -0.92 -7.46
CA PHE A 72 -6.84 -2.12 -6.90
C PHE A 72 -8.30 -1.97 -6.48
N SER A 73 -8.89 -0.78 -6.63
CA SER A 73 -10.31 -0.67 -6.34
C SER A 73 -11.13 -1.23 -7.49
N THR A 74 -12.35 -1.62 -7.21
CA THR A 74 -13.25 -2.10 -8.24
C THR A 74 -13.88 -0.87 -8.87
N GLN A 75 -13.30 -0.44 -9.96
CA GLN A 75 -13.66 0.80 -10.60
C GLN A 75 -15.12 0.86 -11.01
N ASN A 76 -15.53 -0.13 -11.75
CA ASN A 76 -16.89 -0.21 -12.20
C ASN A 76 -17.58 -1.16 -11.26
N GLU A 77 -17.98 -0.60 -10.16
CA GLU A 77 -18.52 -1.38 -9.08
C GLU A 77 -19.67 -2.21 -9.59
N PRO A 78 -19.59 -3.51 -9.48
CA PRO A 78 -20.73 -4.32 -9.86
C PRO A 78 -21.88 -4.06 -8.90
N PRO A 79 -23.07 -4.40 -9.28
CA PRO A 79 -24.22 -4.15 -8.43
C PRO A 79 -24.11 -4.80 -7.06
N TYR A 80 -23.39 -5.90 -6.94
CA TYR A 80 -23.16 -6.44 -5.64
C TYR A 80 -22.09 -5.62 -4.98
N VAL A 81 -22.33 -5.16 -3.81
CA VAL A 81 -21.36 -4.38 -3.13
C VAL A 81 -20.65 -5.28 -2.19
N VAL A 82 -19.44 -5.22 -2.34
CA VAL A 82 -18.69 -6.07 -1.50
C VAL A 82 -18.49 -5.37 -0.22
N SER A 83 -18.98 -5.02 0.28
CA SER A 83 -18.72 -4.40 1.16
C SER A 83 -18.78 -4.64 2.23
N ASP A 84 -19.00 -5.07 2.09
CA ASP A 84 -18.91 -5.23 2.60
C ASP A 84 -17.82 -5.56 3.06
N LEU A 85 -17.16 -5.96 3.20
CA LEU A 85 -16.10 -6.16 3.57
C LEU A 85 -15.59 -5.44 4.25
N ASN A 86 -16.36 -5.04 4.37
CA ASN A 86 -16.08 -4.52 4.62
C ASN A 86 -16.47 -3.95 5.05
N LYS A 87 -16.92 -3.93 5.14
CA LYS A 87 -17.58 -3.58 5.13
C LYS A 87 -17.60 -3.84 5.73
N ASN A 88 -17.54 -3.98 6.13
CA ASN A 88 -17.62 -4.48 6.13
C ASN A 88 -17.19 -4.48 6.71
N LYS A 89 -17.32 -4.37 7.13
CA LYS A 89 -17.21 -4.67 7.09
C LYS A 89 -16.96 -4.39 7.49
N ALA A 90 -17.07 -4.06 8.09
CA ALA A 90 -17.08 -4.14 7.76
C ALA A 90 -17.00 -3.87 8.20
N HIS A 91 -17.01 -3.82 8.99
CA HIS A 91 -17.16 -3.97 8.64
C HIS A 91 -17.28 -3.85 8.75
N GLY A 92 -17.38 -3.49 9.15
CA GLY A 92 -17.78 -3.72 8.64
C GLY A 92 -18.14 -3.62 8.74
N ALA A 93 -18.47 -3.52 9.06
CA ALA A 93 -18.93 -3.71 8.53
C ALA A 93 -19.50 -3.71 8.44
N ASP A 94 -19.83 -3.66 8.77
CA ASP A 94 -20.37 -3.89 8.17
C ASP A 94 -20.61 -3.90 8.04
N VAL A 95 -20.86 -3.82 8.37
CA VAL A 95 -21.06 -4.02 7.73
C VAL A 95 -21.18 -3.98 7.51
N GLY A 96 -21.14 -3.89 7.74
CA GLY A 96 -21.11 -3.97 7.15
C GLY A 96 -21.18 -4.04 6.98
#